data_96ba2437e7a5f5d04ae63c9811ef63bf
#
_entry.id   96ba2437e7a5f5d04ae63c9811ef63bf
#
_cell.length_a   1.000
_cell.length_b   1.000
_cell.length_c   1.000
_cell.angle_alpha   90.00
_cell.angle_beta   90.00
_cell.angle_gamma   90.00
#
_symmetry.space_group_name_H-M   'P 1'
#
loop_
_entity.id
_entity.type
_entity.pdbx_description
1 polymer ?
#
loop_
_entity_poly.entity_id
_entity_poly.type
_entity_poly.pdbx_seq_one_letter_code
_entity_poly.pdbx_strand_id
1 'polypeptide(L)'
;MAGIPVVGVAMKQKSSGADRFINEYRSMIGVHVTYKTGVREMFDMLKKGWAIGLLMDQDTNRHDGIILDFFGQATNCTPGAASMARFQDVPIVTAFMHRAAAGTHTLFVDGPFYVEKTKDKRADIRRATQLLTQAIEEHVRKYPEEWFWLHDRWKSVRE
;
A
#
# COMPACT_ATOMS: atom_id res chain seq x y z
N MET A 1 -1.46 11.38 -19.33
CA MET A 1 -2.01 10.61 -18.19
C MET A 1 -2.73 9.39 -18.73
N ALA A 2 -2.57 8.23 -18.10
CA ALA A 2 -3.18 6.97 -18.59
C ALA A 2 -4.73 6.90 -18.42
N GLY A 3 -5.36 7.95 -17.90
CA GLY A 3 -6.82 8.02 -17.76
C GLY A 3 -7.42 7.11 -16.66
N ILE A 4 -6.58 6.46 -15.86
CA ILE A 4 -7.05 5.61 -14.76
C ILE A 4 -7.32 6.49 -13.54
N PRO A 5 -8.56 6.54 -13.03
CA PRO A 5 -8.86 7.30 -11.83
C PRO A 5 -8.26 6.62 -10.59
N VAL A 6 -7.54 7.38 -9.78
CA VAL A 6 -6.80 6.86 -8.62
C VAL A 6 -7.25 7.55 -7.34
N VAL A 7 -7.47 6.76 -6.30
CA VAL A 7 -7.68 7.21 -4.92
C VAL A 7 -6.42 6.95 -4.11
N GLY A 8 -5.82 7.99 -3.57
CA GLY A 8 -4.71 7.89 -2.63
C GLY A 8 -5.22 7.77 -1.20
N VAL A 9 -4.81 6.73 -0.48
CA VAL A 9 -5.15 6.57 0.94
C VAL A 9 -4.11 7.27 1.80
N ALA A 10 -4.56 8.22 2.63
CA ALA A 10 -3.70 9.05 3.45
C ALA A 10 -4.04 8.95 4.95
N MET A 11 -3.07 9.32 5.78
CA MET A 11 -3.33 9.63 7.19
C MET A 11 -3.65 11.12 7.31
N LYS A 12 -4.69 11.46 8.08
CA LYS A 12 -5.02 12.84 8.40
C LYS A 12 -3.88 13.47 9.21
N GLN A 13 -3.44 14.64 8.78
CA GLN A 13 -2.39 15.37 9.49
C GLN A 13 -2.93 16.00 10.77
N LYS A 14 -2.07 16.14 11.80
CA LYS A 14 -2.46 16.79 13.07
C LYS A 14 -2.82 18.26 12.88
N SER A 15 -2.09 18.98 12.02
CA SER A 15 -2.38 20.36 11.65
C SER A 15 -3.37 20.39 10.48
N SER A 16 -4.50 21.07 10.65
CA SER A 16 -5.51 21.23 9.58
C SER A 16 -4.97 22.01 8.38
N GLY A 17 -4.08 22.95 8.60
CA GLY A 17 -3.42 23.69 7.52
C GLY A 17 -2.49 22.82 6.70
N ALA A 18 -1.67 21.97 7.35
CA ALA A 18 -0.80 21.02 6.67
C ALA A 18 -1.61 19.97 5.91
N ASP A 19 -2.69 19.48 6.49
CA ASP A 19 -3.57 18.50 5.87
C ASP A 19 -4.19 19.06 4.58
N ARG A 20 -4.73 20.28 4.65
CA ARG A 20 -5.30 20.97 3.48
C ARG A 20 -4.25 21.19 2.40
N PHE A 21 -3.10 21.75 2.74
CA PHE A 21 -2.01 22.04 1.81
C PHE A 21 -1.57 20.77 1.05
N ILE A 22 -1.29 19.68 1.76
CA ILE A 22 -0.87 18.42 1.14
C ILE A 22 -1.95 17.84 0.23
N ASN A 23 -3.22 17.91 0.65
CA ASN A 23 -4.31 17.38 -0.15
C ASN A 23 -4.63 18.24 -1.37
N GLU A 24 -4.46 19.56 -1.30
CA GLU A 24 -4.51 20.45 -2.47
C GLU A 24 -3.47 20.05 -3.52
N TYR A 25 -2.22 19.80 -3.12
CA TYR A 25 -1.18 19.32 -4.05
C TYR A 25 -1.53 17.98 -4.69
N ARG A 26 -2.07 17.03 -3.93
CA ARG A 26 -2.50 15.74 -4.46
C ARG A 26 -3.65 15.88 -5.46
N SER A 27 -4.58 16.76 -5.20
CA SER A 27 -5.70 17.02 -6.11
C SER A 27 -5.28 17.66 -7.44
N MET A 28 -4.19 18.46 -7.44
CA MET A 28 -3.66 19.09 -8.66
C MET A 28 -3.22 18.09 -9.73
N ILE A 29 -2.81 16.89 -9.33
CA ILE A 29 -2.42 15.80 -10.23
C ILE A 29 -3.57 14.81 -10.51
N GLY A 30 -4.80 15.17 -10.12
CA GLY A 30 -6.00 14.37 -10.37
C GLY A 30 -6.18 13.16 -9.46
N VAL A 31 -5.44 13.09 -8.33
CA VAL A 31 -5.60 12.03 -7.32
C VAL A 31 -6.70 12.44 -6.34
N HIS A 32 -7.74 11.63 -6.24
CA HIS A 32 -8.69 11.74 -5.13
C HIS A 32 -8.06 11.25 -3.84
N VAL A 33 -8.24 11.95 -2.74
CA VAL A 33 -7.66 11.59 -1.44
C VAL A 33 -8.75 11.13 -0.50
N THR A 34 -8.62 9.92 0.03
CA THR A 34 -9.41 9.45 1.16
C THR A 34 -8.52 9.16 2.36
N TYR A 35 -9.10 9.13 3.55
CA TYR A 35 -8.35 8.78 4.75
C TYR A 35 -8.47 7.28 5.07
N LYS A 36 -7.50 6.76 5.83
CA LYS A 36 -7.45 5.36 6.29
C LYS A 36 -8.78 4.91 6.95
N THR A 37 -9.53 5.83 7.53
CA THR A 37 -10.86 5.58 8.13
C THR A 37 -12.00 5.51 7.10
N GLY A 38 -11.77 5.95 5.87
CA GLY A 38 -12.76 6.00 4.79
C GLY A 38 -12.97 4.68 4.05
N VAL A 39 -12.98 3.55 4.75
CA VAL A 39 -13.05 2.21 4.14
C VAL A 39 -14.27 2.04 3.23
N ARG A 40 -15.42 2.58 3.64
CA ARG A 40 -16.65 2.51 2.84
C ARG A 40 -16.49 3.26 1.52
N GLU A 41 -15.92 4.46 1.56
CA GLU A 41 -15.61 5.25 0.37
C GLU A 41 -14.69 4.50 -0.59
N MET A 42 -13.62 3.87 -0.07
CA MET A 42 -12.70 3.06 -0.88
C MET A 42 -13.45 1.93 -1.61
N PHE A 43 -14.33 1.21 -0.94
CA PHE A 43 -15.14 0.18 -1.57
C PHE A 43 -16.09 0.71 -2.64
N ASP A 44 -16.71 1.86 -2.41
CA ASP A 44 -17.59 2.48 -3.40
C ASP A 44 -16.81 2.99 -4.62
N MET A 45 -15.58 3.46 -4.43
CA MET A 45 -14.69 3.86 -5.51
C MET A 45 -14.21 2.65 -6.33
N LEU A 46 -13.82 1.54 -5.67
CA LEU A 46 -13.49 0.29 -6.38
C LEU A 46 -14.63 -0.20 -7.28
N LYS A 47 -15.88 -0.17 -6.78
CA LYS A 47 -17.07 -0.52 -7.58
C LYS A 47 -17.29 0.37 -8.78
N LYS A 48 -16.82 1.62 -8.72
CA LYS A 48 -16.85 2.58 -9.83
C LYS A 48 -15.68 2.43 -10.80
N GLY A 49 -14.81 1.45 -10.60
CA GLY A 49 -13.65 1.20 -11.45
C GLY A 49 -12.43 2.08 -11.14
N TRP A 50 -12.36 2.69 -9.95
CA TRP A 50 -11.20 3.44 -9.51
C TRP A 50 -10.12 2.51 -8.94
N ALA A 51 -8.87 2.87 -9.12
CA ALA A 51 -7.76 2.20 -8.46
C ALA A 51 -7.52 2.83 -7.06
N ILE A 52 -7.26 1.97 -6.07
CA ILE A 52 -6.91 2.43 -4.71
C ILE A 52 -5.41 2.29 -4.52
N GLY A 53 -4.72 3.41 -4.34
CA GLY A 53 -3.28 3.46 -4.05
C GLY A 53 -3.03 3.33 -2.54
N LEU A 54 -2.29 2.28 -2.15
CA LEU A 54 -1.93 1.97 -0.77
C LEU A 54 -0.41 1.86 -0.65
N LEU A 55 0.18 2.56 0.31
CA LEU A 55 1.57 2.41 0.70
C LEU A 55 1.64 1.36 1.81
N MET A 56 2.28 0.21 1.52
CA MET A 56 2.30 -0.96 2.40
C MET A 56 3.67 -1.23 3.02
N ASP A 57 4.65 -0.42 2.69
CA ASP A 57 6.06 -0.59 3.05
C ASP A 57 6.39 -0.18 4.51
N GLN A 58 5.49 0.52 5.18
CA GLN A 58 5.70 1.03 6.53
C GLN A 58 5.13 0.11 7.61
N ASP A 59 5.66 0.26 8.83
CA ASP A 59 5.10 -0.37 10.02
C ASP A 59 3.68 0.14 10.31
N THR A 60 2.86 -0.68 10.92
CA THR A 60 1.49 -0.32 11.32
C THR A 60 1.31 -0.52 12.84
N ASN A 61 0.22 -0.01 13.39
CA ASN A 61 -0.08 -0.23 14.80
C ASN A 61 -0.18 -1.73 15.08
N ARG A 62 0.29 -2.15 16.26
CA ARG A 62 0.35 -3.55 16.67
C ARG A 62 -0.96 -4.32 16.50
N HIS A 63 -2.10 -3.65 16.68
CA HIS A 63 -3.44 -4.26 16.60
C HIS A 63 -4.06 -4.19 15.19
N ASP A 64 -3.48 -3.41 14.27
CA ASP A 64 -4.04 -3.16 12.94
C ASP A 64 -3.41 -4.03 11.84
N GLY A 65 -2.40 -4.82 12.18
CA GLY A 65 -1.61 -5.57 11.23
C GLY A 65 -1.61 -7.07 11.43
N ILE A 66 -0.85 -7.74 10.59
CA ILE A 66 -0.57 -9.18 10.64
C ILE A 66 0.93 -9.35 10.78
N ILE A 67 1.36 -10.18 11.72
CA ILE A 67 2.78 -10.53 11.87
C ILE A 67 3.19 -11.50 10.77
N LEU A 68 4.11 -11.05 9.91
CA LEU A 68 4.63 -11.76 8.75
C LEU A 68 6.15 -11.72 8.75
N ASP A 69 6.76 -12.49 7.86
CA ASP A 69 8.21 -12.41 7.63
C ASP A 69 8.55 -11.28 6.67
N PHE A 70 9.58 -10.51 7.01
CA PHE A 70 10.21 -9.50 6.15
C PHE A 70 11.72 -9.46 6.43
N PHE A 71 12.54 -9.83 5.47
CA PHE A 71 13.98 -10.01 5.62
C PHE A 71 14.37 -11.03 6.70
N GLY A 72 13.60 -12.10 6.88
CA GLY A 72 13.85 -13.12 7.90
C GLY A 72 13.48 -12.70 9.32
N GLN A 73 12.77 -11.57 9.49
CA GLN A 73 12.35 -11.05 10.78
C GLN A 73 10.84 -10.87 10.84
N ALA A 74 10.27 -11.21 12.00
CA ALA A 74 8.85 -10.95 12.27
C ALA A 74 8.56 -9.44 12.16
N THR A 75 7.57 -9.08 11.39
CA THR A 75 7.23 -7.69 11.06
C THR A 75 5.73 -7.53 11.00
N ASN A 76 5.22 -6.41 11.50
CA ASN A 76 3.81 -6.12 11.43
C ASN A 76 3.45 -5.47 10.07
N CYS A 77 2.59 -6.13 9.31
CA CYS A 77 2.22 -5.74 7.95
C CYS A 77 0.75 -5.40 7.85
N THR A 78 0.42 -4.32 7.12
CA THR A 78 -0.98 -3.93 6.90
C THR A 78 -1.68 -4.88 5.91
N PRO A 79 -2.83 -5.48 6.29
CA PRO A 79 -3.58 -6.38 5.41
C PRO A 79 -4.54 -5.65 4.46
N GLY A 80 -4.53 -4.33 4.41
CA GLY A 80 -5.54 -3.51 3.75
C GLY A 80 -5.78 -3.87 2.28
N ALA A 81 -4.71 -3.96 1.47
CA ALA A 81 -4.81 -4.31 0.06
C ALA A 81 -5.37 -5.72 -0.17
N ALA A 82 -4.81 -6.72 0.52
CA ALA A 82 -5.28 -8.11 0.42
C ALA A 82 -6.74 -8.26 0.87
N SER A 83 -7.12 -7.55 1.95
CA SER A 83 -8.49 -7.56 2.43
C SER A 83 -9.46 -6.97 1.41
N MET A 84 -9.18 -5.78 0.90
CA MET A 84 -10.04 -5.13 -0.10
C MET A 84 -10.15 -5.95 -1.38
N ALA A 85 -9.04 -6.46 -1.90
CA ALA A 85 -9.02 -7.29 -3.10
C ALA A 85 -9.84 -8.57 -2.92
N ARG A 86 -9.69 -9.24 -1.78
CA ARG A 86 -10.48 -10.44 -1.48
C ARG A 86 -11.98 -10.17 -1.39
N PHE A 87 -12.36 -9.04 -0.73
CA PHE A 87 -13.78 -8.70 -0.55
C PHE A 87 -14.45 -8.25 -1.85
N GLN A 88 -13.77 -7.46 -2.66
CA GLN A 88 -14.34 -6.88 -3.89
C GLN A 88 -14.05 -7.68 -5.15
N ASP A 89 -13.25 -8.75 -5.04
CA ASP A 89 -12.86 -9.58 -6.19
C ASP A 89 -12.11 -8.79 -7.27
N VAL A 90 -11.24 -7.90 -6.82
CA VAL A 90 -10.44 -7.04 -7.71
C VAL A 90 -8.98 -7.47 -7.67
N PRO A 91 -8.24 -7.27 -8.76
CA PRO A 91 -6.81 -7.54 -8.78
C PRO A 91 -6.02 -6.56 -7.93
N ILE A 92 -4.84 -7.00 -7.48
CA ILE A 92 -3.79 -6.17 -6.91
C ILE A 92 -2.69 -6.02 -7.97
N VAL A 93 -2.19 -4.80 -8.12
CA VAL A 93 -1.01 -4.49 -8.91
C VAL A 93 0.02 -3.86 -7.96
N THR A 94 1.24 -4.37 -7.95
CA THR A 94 2.35 -3.71 -7.24
C THR A 94 3.03 -2.73 -8.18
N ALA A 95 3.45 -1.58 -7.62
CA ALA A 95 4.13 -0.55 -8.37
C ALA A 95 5.29 0.00 -7.54
N PHE A 96 6.50 -0.03 -8.11
CA PHE A 96 7.71 0.49 -7.48
C PHE A 96 8.36 1.49 -8.42
N MET A 97 8.94 2.53 -7.86
CA MET A 97 9.62 3.56 -8.63
C MET A 97 11.09 3.62 -8.27
N HIS A 98 11.93 3.63 -9.28
CA HIS A 98 13.37 3.84 -9.17
C HIS A 98 13.78 5.13 -9.89
N ARG A 99 14.62 5.94 -9.25
CA ARG A 99 15.20 7.15 -9.82
C ARG A 99 16.48 6.81 -10.57
N ALA A 100 16.48 6.98 -11.88
CA ALA A 100 17.66 6.80 -12.70
C ALA A 100 18.60 8.03 -12.66
N ALA A 101 19.88 7.82 -13.02
CA ALA A 101 20.95 8.81 -12.92
C ALA A 101 20.70 10.16 -13.62
N ALA A 102 19.88 10.20 -14.66
CA ALA A 102 19.55 11.42 -15.40
C ALA A 102 18.31 12.17 -14.86
N GLY A 103 17.86 11.86 -13.64
CA GLY A 103 16.63 12.46 -13.09
C GLY A 103 15.34 11.88 -13.67
N THR A 104 15.43 10.87 -14.51
CA THR A 104 14.29 10.11 -14.99
C THR A 104 13.83 9.10 -13.94
N HIS A 105 12.58 8.66 -14.03
CA HIS A 105 12.03 7.65 -13.13
C HIS A 105 11.58 6.44 -13.94
N THR A 106 11.92 5.25 -13.47
CA THR A 106 11.41 3.98 -14.01
C THR A 106 10.36 3.43 -13.07
N LEU A 107 9.18 3.15 -13.59
CA LEU A 107 8.09 2.51 -12.86
C LEU A 107 8.09 1.01 -13.18
N PHE A 108 8.28 0.18 -12.16
CA PHE A 108 8.13 -1.27 -12.24
C PHE A 108 6.71 -1.62 -11.81
N VAL A 109 6.01 -2.35 -12.65
CA VAL A 109 4.60 -2.72 -12.39
C VAL A 109 4.48 -4.23 -12.56
N ASP A 110 4.00 -4.90 -11.51
CA ASP A 110 3.78 -6.34 -11.48
C ASP A 110 2.34 -6.69 -11.15
N GLY A 111 1.86 -7.79 -11.72
CA GLY A 111 0.50 -8.27 -11.56
C GLY A 111 -0.23 -8.43 -12.91
N PRO A 112 -1.52 -8.59 -12.91
CA PRO A 112 -2.44 -8.56 -11.77
C PRO A 112 -2.35 -9.81 -10.87
N PHE A 113 -2.39 -9.60 -9.55
CA PHE A 113 -2.48 -10.66 -8.55
C PHE A 113 -3.91 -10.76 -8.03
N TYR A 114 -4.45 -11.97 -7.95
CA TYR A 114 -5.78 -12.22 -7.38
C TYR A 114 -5.65 -12.94 -6.05
N VAL A 115 -6.43 -12.53 -5.07
CA VAL A 115 -6.45 -13.20 -3.77
C VAL A 115 -7.30 -14.45 -3.87
N GLU A 116 -6.69 -15.61 -3.62
CA GLU A 116 -7.41 -16.88 -3.54
C GLU A 116 -8.52 -16.80 -2.48
N LYS A 117 -9.70 -17.29 -2.81
CA LYS A 117 -10.87 -17.29 -1.92
C LYS A 117 -11.17 -18.71 -1.44
N THR A 118 -10.67 -19.06 -0.28
CA THR A 118 -11.02 -20.29 0.42
C THR A 118 -12.10 -20.04 1.49
N LYS A 119 -12.45 -21.08 2.25
CA LYS A 119 -13.33 -20.97 3.42
C LYS A 119 -12.67 -20.19 4.55
N ASP A 120 -11.32 -20.19 4.62
CA ASP A 120 -10.56 -19.46 5.64
C ASP A 120 -10.10 -18.08 5.12
N LYS A 121 -10.96 -17.09 5.35
CA LYS A 121 -10.69 -15.69 4.97
C LYS A 121 -9.40 -15.13 5.57
N ARG A 122 -9.07 -15.54 6.80
CA ARG A 122 -7.87 -15.02 7.49
C ARG A 122 -6.60 -15.57 6.85
N ALA A 123 -6.59 -16.87 6.58
CA ALA A 123 -5.47 -17.50 5.87
C ALA A 123 -5.29 -16.92 4.46
N ASP A 124 -6.36 -16.65 3.72
CA ASP A 124 -6.28 -16.05 2.39
C ASP A 124 -5.63 -14.67 2.42
N ILE A 125 -6.12 -13.80 3.31
CA ILE A 125 -5.57 -12.44 3.48
C ILE A 125 -4.11 -12.50 3.96
N ARG A 126 -3.79 -13.41 4.88
CA ARG A 126 -2.41 -13.61 5.35
C ARG A 126 -1.47 -14.02 4.23
N ARG A 127 -1.84 -15.00 3.41
CA ARG A 127 -1.03 -15.45 2.26
C ARG A 127 -0.80 -14.32 1.26
N ALA A 128 -1.87 -13.62 0.88
CA ALA A 128 -1.76 -12.51 -0.05
C ALA A 128 -0.92 -11.36 0.50
N THR A 129 -1.08 -11.02 1.78
CA THR A 129 -0.24 -9.98 2.42
C THR A 129 1.23 -10.39 2.46
N GLN A 130 1.53 -11.68 2.70
CA GLN A 130 2.91 -12.19 2.68
C GLN A 130 3.52 -12.07 1.26
N LEU A 131 2.79 -12.41 0.21
CA LEU A 131 3.26 -12.25 -1.18
C LEU A 131 3.56 -10.78 -1.51
N LEU A 132 2.70 -9.85 -1.10
CA LEU A 132 2.95 -8.43 -1.30
C LEU A 132 4.16 -7.94 -0.50
N THR A 133 4.35 -8.45 0.71
CA THR A 133 5.52 -8.13 1.55
C THR A 133 6.81 -8.65 0.93
N GLN A 134 6.79 -9.85 0.33
CA GLN A 134 7.92 -10.40 -0.41
C GLN A 134 8.25 -9.58 -1.66
N ALA A 135 7.26 -9.12 -2.41
CA ALA A 135 7.49 -8.24 -3.56
C ALA A 135 8.19 -6.93 -3.14
N ILE A 136 7.83 -6.37 -1.98
CA ILE A 136 8.54 -5.20 -1.42
C ILE A 136 9.98 -5.58 -1.08
N GLU A 137 10.20 -6.71 -0.41
CA GLU A 137 11.53 -7.18 -0.02
C GLU A 137 12.44 -7.38 -1.24
N GLU A 138 11.94 -8.03 -2.29
CA GLU A 138 12.67 -8.26 -3.54
C GLU A 138 13.07 -6.93 -4.20
N HIS A 139 12.16 -5.95 -4.21
CA HIS A 139 12.46 -4.64 -4.76
C HIS A 139 13.50 -3.89 -3.93
N VAL A 140 13.41 -3.92 -2.60
CA VAL A 140 14.40 -3.33 -1.69
C VAL A 140 15.78 -3.99 -1.85
N ARG A 141 15.85 -5.31 -2.02
CA ARG A 141 17.13 -6.02 -2.29
C ARG A 141 17.78 -5.55 -3.59
N LYS A 142 16.98 -5.23 -4.60
CA LYS A 142 17.47 -4.79 -5.91
C LYS A 142 17.88 -3.31 -5.93
N TYR A 143 17.17 -2.47 -5.17
CA TYR A 143 17.36 -1.00 -5.12
C TYR A 143 17.34 -0.50 -3.67
N PRO A 144 18.30 -0.91 -2.83
CA PRO A 144 18.28 -0.59 -1.40
C PRO A 144 18.40 0.91 -1.13
N GLU A 145 18.98 1.69 -2.02
CA GLU A 145 19.13 3.14 -1.91
C GLU A 145 17.80 3.89 -2.06
N GLU A 146 16.78 3.26 -2.66
CA GLU A 146 15.45 3.87 -2.83
C GLU A 146 14.51 3.58 -1.66
N TRP A 147 14.94 2.76 -0.68
CA TRP A 147 14.15 2.45 0.50
C TRP A 147 14.30 3.54 1.58
N PHE A 148 13.18 3.88 2.21
CA PHE A 148 13.17 4.89 3.29
C PHE A 148 13.65 4.30 4.63
N TRP A 149 14.96 4.09 4.77
CA TRP A 149 15.61 3.49 5.94
C TRP A 149 15.41 4.26 7.26
N LEU A 150 15.00 5.53 7.23
CA LEU A 150 14.69 6.30 8.44
C LEU A 150 13.40 5.87 9.11
N HIS A 151 12.55 5.10 8.43
CA HIS A 151 11.36 4.52 9.04
C HIS A 151 11.72 3.24 9.81
N ASP A 152 11.35 3.21 11.10
CA ASP A 152 11.53 2.03 11.94
C ASP A 152 10.49 0.95 11.60
N ARG A 153 10.82 0.08 10.64
CA ARG A 153 9.93 -0.92 10.06
C ARG A 153 9.52 -2.03 11.05
N TRP A 154 10.29 -2.23 12.10
CA TRP A 154 10.08 -3.27 13.11
C TRP A 154 9.67 -2.73 14.49
N LYS A 155 9.31 -1.46 14.59
CA LYS A 155 8.99 -0.81 15.85
C LYS A 155 7.90 -1.56 16.62
N SER A 156 6.75 -1.82 15.97
CA SER A 156 5.57 -2.37 16.62
C SER A 156 5.72 -3.83 17.10
N VAL A 157 6.74 -4.56 16.63
CA VAL A 157 7.03 -5.93 17.11
C VAL A 157 8.05 -5.98 18.21
N ARG A 158 8.77 -4.87 18.48
CA ARG A 158 9.73 -4.74 19.58
C ARG A 158 9.11 -4.09 20.83
N GLU A 159 8.05 -3.35 20.70
CA GLU A 159 7.23 -2.78 21.77
C GLU A 159 6.14 -3.79 22.22
#